data_f135334b03203d278e2107e5129ec9b1
#
_entry.id   f135334b03203d278e2107e5129ec9b1
#
_cell.length_a   1.000
_cell.length_b   1.000
_cell.length_c   1.000
_cell.angle_alpha   90.00
_cell.angle_beta   90.00
_cell.angle_gamma   90.00
#
_symmetry.space_group_name_H-M   'P 1'
#
loop_
_entity.id
_entity.type
_entity.pdbx_description
1 polymer ?
#
loop_
_entity_poly.entity_id
_entity_poly.type
_entity_poly.pdbx_seq_one_letter_code
_entity_poly.pdbx_strand_id
1 'polypeptide(L)'
;MDIFGVLTMAGGLALFLYGMNVMGDSLAKLSGGKLEQILEKLTSKKIMAVLLGLAVTAVIQSSSATTVMVVGFVNSGIMQLSQAVGIIMGANIGTTVTSWMLSLTGINGAGWIQILKPSSFSPVLAVIGVIMTMTCKDNSKKKDIGNILLGFAILMFGMETMSGSVAPLADNEKFTGMLTLFSNPIFGLLAGTVLTAVIQSSSASVGILQALCITGAVNYATAIPIIMGQNIGTCVTALISSIGAKKNAKRASMIHLYFNMIGTVIFMVIFYTLNMFIGFDFLSKPAGAAGIAVIHSLFNIGCVIVLFPFSNMLVKLATLSIPEGKHEETAQTGIEADLAALDERFLDTPAVAMELCRNTAVKMAKLSQRALDASLDMISNYSDTAYDEVAAMEENVDLYEDKLGTYLVKVGNCDLSRHDNHTFSILLHCMSDFERISDHAINIAKSARQMNEKDSSFSQNARKELETFAKAVHDIVDNTVNVFENQDIEAAKHIEPLEQVIDGLNLEIKQRHIGRLRKGKCTIETGLVLEDIMTNFERVSDHCSNIAVCMIEVRDNGFETHGYLEHLTNEDNPEFAKECREFYKQYQLPELKSAN
;
A
#
# COMPACT_ATOMS: atom_id res chain seq x y z
N MET A 1 -9.14 -26.20 -36.77
CA MET A 1 -8.21 -25.10 -36.48
C MET A 1 -6.84 -25.52 -36.93
N ASP A 2 -6.24 -24.76 -37.82
CA ASP A 2 -4.85 -25.01 -38.23
C ASP A 2 -3.87 -24.38 -37.22
N ILE A 3 -2.57 -24.59 -37.39
CA ILE A 3 -1.56 -24.07 -36.49
C ILE A 3 -1.57 -22.53 -36.42
N PHE A 4 -1.93 -21.85 -37.53
CA PHE A 4 -2.02 -20.39 -37.56
C PHE A 4 -3.20 -19.88 -36.75
N GLY A 5 -4.33 -20.59 -36.75
CA GLY A 5 -5.46 -20.26 -35.89
C GLY A 5 -5.14 -20.40 -34.40
N VAL A 6 -4.36 -21.42 -34.01
CA VAL A 6 -3.88 -21.58 -32.63
C VAL A 6 -2.94 -20.45 -32.25
N LEU A 7 -2.00 -20.06 -33.10
CA LEU A 7 -1.10 -18.94 -32.88
C LEU A 7 -1.84 -17.60 -32.79
N THR A 8 -2.86 -17.41 -33.66
CA THR A 8 -3.70 -16.20 -33.63
C THR A 8 -4.50 -16.12 -32.32
N MET A 9 -5.05 -17.23 -31.83
CA MET A 9 -5.74 -17.30 -30.55
C MET A 9 -4.79 -16.98 -29.39
N ALA A 10 -3.59 -17.57 -29.38
CA ALA A 10 -2.58 -17.29 -28.36
C ALA A 10 -2.13 -15.82 -28.39
N GLY A 11 -1.93 -15.24 -29.58
CA GLY A 11 -1.62 -13.83 -29.76
C GLY A 11 -2.74 -12.90 -29.27
N GLY A 12 -3.99 -13.25 -29.58
CA GLY A 12 -5.18 -12.55 -29.08
C GLY A 12 -5.28 -12.58 -27.55
N LEU A 13 -5.02 -13.74 -26.95
CA LEU A 13 -4.96 -13.91 -25.49
C LEU A 13 -3.84 -13.08 -24.88
N ALA A 14 -2.66 -13.06 -25.49
CA ALA A 14 -1.53 -12.26 -25.01
C ALA A 14 -1.87 -10.75 -25.03
N LEU A 15 -2.46 -10.24 -26.13
CA LEU A 15 -2.93 -8.85 -26.21
C LEU A 15 -4.02 -8.55 -25.18
N PHE A 16 -4.97 -9.47 -24.99
CA PHE A 16 -6.03 -9.35 -24.01
C PHE A 16 -5.46 -9.20 -22.58
N LEU A 17 -4.54 -10.10 -22.19
CA LEU A 17 -3.90 -10.06 -20.87
C LEU A 17 -3.05 -8.81 -20.69
N TYR A 18 -2.29 -8.42 -21.69
CA TYR A 18 -1.47 -7.21 -21.65
C TYR A 18 -2.34 -5.95 -21.49
N GLY A 19 -3.40 -5.83 -22.31
CA GLY A 19 -4.32 -4.68 -22.20
C GLY A 19 -5.02 -4.62 -20.85
N MET A 20 -5.40 -5.77 -20.28
CA MET A 20 -6.01 -5.86 -18.95
C MET A 20 -5.03 -5.39 -17.85
N ASN A 21 -3.76 -5.83 -17.91
CA ASN A 21 -2.74 -5.43 -16.94
C ASN A 21 -2.45 -3.93 -17.03
N VAL A 22 -2.17 -3.40 -18.23
CA VAL A 22 -1.91 -1.95 -18.42
C VAL A 22 -3.08 -1.09 -17.91
N MET A 23 -4.32 -1.50 -18.19
CA MET A 23 -5.51 -0.80 -17.70
C MET A 23 -5.63 -0.89 -16.18
N GLY A 24 -5.45 -2.08 -15.61
CA GLY A 24 -5.57 -2.33 -14.17
C GLY A 24 -4.51 -1.57 -13.37
N ASP A 25 -3.24 -1.64 -13.78
CA ASP A 25 -2.13 -0.95 -13.13
C ASP A 25 -2.32 0.57 -13.15
N SER A 26 -2.78 1.12 -14.29
CA SER A 26 -3.02 2.56 -14.42
C SER A 26 -4.24 3.02 -13.61
N LEU A 27 -5.28 2.18 -13.47
CA LEU A 27 -6.41 2.44 -12.58
C LEU A 27 -5.97 2.43 -11.11
N ALA A 28 -5.13 1.45 -10.71
CA ALA A 28 -4.56 1.38 -9.38
C ALA A 28 -3.71 2.63 -9.07
N LYS A 29 -2.83 3.06 -10.00
CA LYS A 29 -2.04 4.29 -9.87
C LYS A 29 -2.90 5.55 -9.71
N LEU A 30 -4.00 5.66 -10.46
CA LEU A 30 -4.92 6.81 -10.34
C LEU A 30 -5.68 6.84 -9.03
N SER A 31 -5.99 5.69 -8.44
CA SER A 31 -6.68 5.61 -7.15
C SER A 31 -5.78 6.06 -5.98
N GLY A 32 -4.47 5.97 -6.16
CA GLY A 32 -3.39 6.48 -5.29
C GLY A 32 -3.63 6.21 -3.81
N GLY A 33 -3.10 5.15 -3.22
CA GLY A 33 -3.05 4.86 -1.77
C GLY A 33 -4.32 5.05 -0.91
N LYS A 34 -5.34 5.73 -1.46
CA LYS A 34 -6.58 6.02 -0.72
C LYS A 34 -7.44 4.79 -0.45
N LEU A 35 -7.40 3.81 -1.36
CA LEU A 35 -8.14 2.56 -1.19
C LEU A 35 -7.59 1.75 -0.03
N GLU A 36 -6.29 1.79 0.17
CA GLU A 36 -5.56 1.09 1.21
C GLU A 36 -5.81 1.70 2.58
N GLN A 37 -5.78 3.04 2.70
CA GLN A 37 -6.15 3.75 3.93
C GLN A 37 -7.61 3.49 4.33
N ILE A 38 -8.48 3.32 3.34
CA ILE A 38 -9.87 2.98 3.54
C ILE A 38 -10.00 1.51 4.01
N LEU A 39 -9.17 0.59 3.47
CA LEU A 39 -9.13 -0.81 3.89
C LEU A 39 -8.81 -0.96 5.39
N GLU A 40 -7.87 -0.19 5.89
CA GLU A 40 -7.48 -0.22 7.31
C GLU A 40 -8.60 0.33 8.22
N LYS A 41 -9.25 1.43 7.83
CA LYS A 41 -10.21 2.17 8.68
C LYS A 41 -11.65 1.65 8.64
N LEU A 42 -12.13 1.07 7.53
CA LEU A 42 -13.56 0.77 7.31
C LEU A 42 -13.98 -0.68 7.56
N THR A 43 -13.08 -1.57 7.97
CA THR A 43 -13.38 -3.00 8.12
C THR A 43 -14.13 -3.39 9.39
N SER A 44 -14.48 -2.42 10.25
CA SER A 44 -15.20 -2.69 11.52
C SER A 44 -16.61 -3.28 11.34
N LYS A 45 -17.29 -2.98 10.21
CA LYS A 45 -18.61 -3.54 9.88
C LYS A 45 -18.48 -4.50 8.70
N LYS A 46 -18.93 -5.74 8.85
CA LYS A 46 -18.83 -6.79 7.81
C LYS A 46 -19.37 -6.37 6.44
N ILE A 47 -20.49 -5.63 6.39
CA ILE A 47 -21.07 -5.18 5.13
C ILE A 47 -20.19 -4.13 4.44
N MET A 48 -19.53 -3.26 5.21
CA MET A 48 -18.58 -2.29 4.68
C MET A 48 -17.34 -3.01 4.13
N ALA A 49 -16.90 -4.08 4.76
CA ALA A 49 -15.81 -4.91 4.25
C ALA A 49 -16.17 -5.55 2.89
N VAL A 50 -17.42 -6.00 2.69
CA VAL A 50 -17.90 -6.52 1.39
C VAL A 50 -17.90 -5.41 0.32
N LEU A 51 -18.47 -4.25 0.64
CA LEU A 51 -18.49 -3.11 -0.31
C LEU A 51 -17.08 -2.65 -0.65
N LEU A 52 -16.19 -2.67 0.30
CA LEU A 52 -14.80 -2.31 0.12
C LEU A 52 -14.06 -3.32 -0.77
N GLY A 53 -14.20 -4.62 -0.51
CA GLY A 53 -13.64 -5.67 -1.36
C GLY A 53 -14.14 -5.58 -2.80
N LEU A 54 -15.44 -5.28 -2.99
CA LEU A 54 -16.02 -5.01 -4.29
C LEU A 54 -15.35 -3.80 -4.97
N ALA A 55 -15.26 -2.66 -4.26
CA ALA A 55 -14.71 -1.43 -4.82
C ALA A 55 -13.23 -1.58 -5.19
N VAL A 56 -12.42 -2.16 -4.28
CA VAL A 56 -10.99 -2.41 -4.52
C VAL A 56 -10.79 -3.31 -5.74
N THR A 57 -11.50 -4.42 -5.81
CA THR A 57 -11.38 -5.35 -6.95
C THR A 57 -11.88 -4.72 -8.25
N ALA A 58 -12.96 -3.95 -8.22
CA ALA A 58 -13.47 -3.25 -9.40
C ALA A 58 -12.48 -2.20 -9.94
N VAL A 59 -11.72 -1.54 -9.06
CA VAL A 59 -10.70 -0.56 -9.44
C VAL A 59 -9.41 -1.25 -9.87
N ILE A 60 -8.87 -2.17 -9.08
CA ILE A 60 -7.62 -2.89 -9.40
C ILE A 60 -7.83 -3.87 -10.58
N GLN A 61 -9.08 -4.26 -10.88
CA GLN A 61 -9.44 -5.24 -11.91
C GLN A 61 -8.85 -6.64 -11.68
N SER A 62 -8.43 -6.93 -10.44
CA SER A 62 -7.82 -8.21 -10.04
C SER A 62 -8.31 -8.66 -8.67
N SER A 63 -9.17 -9.67 -8.65
CA SER A 63 -9.60 -10.30 -7.39
C SER A 63 -8.46 -11.12 -6.74
N SER A 64 -7.56 -11.65 -7.55
CA SER A 64 -6.38 -12.36 -7.06
C SER A 64 -5.46 -11.41 -6.30
N ALA A 65 -5.13 -10.24 -6.85
CA ALA A 65 -4.34 -9.22 -6.17
C ALA A 65 -5.01 -8.76 -4.87
N THR A 66 -6.31 -8.46 -4.90
CA THR A 66 -7.09 -8.08 -3.71
C THR A 66 -7.03 -9.18 -2.64
N THR A 67 -7.16 -10.45 -3.02
CA THR A 67 -7.15 -11.56 -2.05
C THR A 67 -5.75 -11.81 -1.49
N VAL A 68 -4.70 -11.72 -2.31
CA VAL A 68 -3.29 -11.81 -1.87
C VAL A 68 -2.96 -10.69 -0.88
N MET A 69 -3.41 -9.47 -1.16
CA MET A 69 -3.30 -8.33 -0.26
C MET A 69 -3.96 -8.60 1.09
N VAL A 70 -5.20 -9.13 1.10
CA VAL A 70 -5.90 -9.53 2.33
C VAL A 70 -5.13 -10.61 3.09
N VAL A 71 -4.58 -11.61 2.39
CA VAL A 71 -3.72 -12.64 3.00
C VAL A 71 -2.49 -12.00 3.65
N GLY A 72 -1.86 -11.01 3.00
CA GLY A 72 -0.75 -10.23 3.53
C GLY A 72 -1.13 -9.43 4.79
N PHE A 73 -2.24 -8.70 4.77
CA PHE A 73 -2.72 -7.94 5.95
C PHE A 73 -3.06 -8.84 7.14
N VAL A 74 -3.61 -10.03 6.88
CA VAL A 74 -3.84 -11.02 7.95
C VAL A 74 -2.52 -11.62 8.43
N ASN A 75 -1.53 -11.81 7.55
CA ASN A 75 -0.20 -12.31 7.88
C ASN A 75 0.58 -11.35 8.78
N SER A 76 0.51 -10.06 8.48
CA SER A 76 1.17 -8.99 9.24
C SER A 76 0.42 -8.64 10.54
N GLY A 77 -0.82 -9.11 10.72
CA GLY A 77 -1.65 -8.78 11.89
C GLY A 77 -2.40 -7.45 11.79
N ILE A 78 -2.26 -6.72 10.69
CA ILE A 78 -3.00 -5.47 10.41
C ILE A 78 -4.50 -5.73 10.34
N MET A 79 -4.91 -6.91 9.84
CA MET A 79 -6.29 -7.28 9.64
C MET A 79 -6.64 -8.56 10.39
N GLN A 80 -7.78 -8.56 11.06
CA GLN A 80 -8.31 -9.78 11.67
C GLN A 80 -8.96 -10.71 10.63
N LEU A 81 -8.89 -12.01 10.87
CA LEU A 81 -9.48 -13.02 9.99
C LEU A 81 -10.99 -12.81 9.75
N SER A 82 -11.71 -12.33 10.77
CA SER A 82 -13.15 -12.01 10.69
C SER A 82 -13.47 -10.84 9.74
N GLN A 83 -12.55 -9.91 9.56
CA GLN A 83 -12.66 -8.78 8.63
C GLN A 83 -12.34 -9.22 7.20
N ALA A 84 -11.32 -10.06 7.05
CA ALA A 84 -10.89 -10.63 5.77
C ALA A 84 -12.03 -11.32 5.00
N VAL A 85 -12.92 -12.05 5.72
CA VAL A 85 -14.06 -12.75 5.10
C VAL A 85 -14.92 -11.79 4.27
N GLY A 86 -15.26 -10.61 4.80
CA GLY A 86 -16.09 -9.63 4.10
C GLY A 86 -15.41 -9.13 2.81
N ILE A 87 -14.13 -8.81 2.88
CA ILE A 87 -13.38 -8.31 1.72
C ILE A 87 -13.26 -9.39 0.65
N ILE A 88 -12.96 -10.63 1.03
CA ILE A 88 -12.89 -11.79 0.11
C ILE A 88 -14.24 -12.00 -0.61
N MET A 89 -15.36 -11.94 0.12
CA MET A 89 -16.70 -12.01 -0.46
C MET A 89 -16.95 -10.87 -1.45
N GLY A 90 -16.56 -9.64 -1.09
CA GLY A 90 -16.69 -8.46 -1.94
C GLY A 90 -15.84 -8.54 -3.20
N ALA A 91 -14.61 -9.04 -3.08
CA ALA A 91 -13.70 -9.21 -4.20
C ALA A 91 -14.29 -10.12 -5.29
N ASN A 92 -14.99 -11.19 -4.92
CA ASN A 92 -15.69 -12.06 -5.88
C ASN A 92 -16.79 -11.31 -6.64
N ILE A 93 -17.56 -10.42 -5.98
CA ILE A 93 -18.53 -9.57 -6.69
C ILE A 93 -17.80 -8.58 -7.59
N GLY A 94 -16.71 -7.95 -7.13
CA GLY A 94 -15.92 -6.98 -7.89
C GLY A 94 -15.41 -7.51 -9.23
N THR A 95 -15.06 -8.79 -9.30
CA THR A 95 -14.64 -9.46 -10.55
C THR A 95 -15.73 -9.42 -11.63
N THR A 96 -16.99 -9.35 -11.26
CA THR A 96 -18.09 -9.30 -12.24
C THR A 96 -18.10 -8.01 -13.06
N VAL A 97 -17.52 -6.92 -12.55
CA VAL A 97 -17.37 -5.64 -13.28
C VAL A 97 -16.56 -5.85 -14.56
N THR A 98 -15.47 -6.65 -14.48
CA THR A 98 -14.69 -7.02 -15.67
C THR A 98 -15.55 -7.79 -16.68
N SER A 99 -16.35 -8.75 -16.21
CA SER A 99 -17.27 -9.52 -17.10
C SER A 99 -18.25 -8.60 -17.84
N TRP A 100 -18.75 -7.55 -17.18
CA TRP A 100 -19.62 -6.56 -17.81
C TRP A 100 -18.88 -5.70 -18.83
N MET A 101 -17.66 -5.26 -18.55
CA MET A 101 -16.84 -4.57 -19.55
C MET A 101 -16.61 -5.42 -20.79
N LEU A 102 -16.25 -6.68 -20.61
CA LEU A 102 -16.03 -7.62 -21.70
C LEU A 102 -17.32 -7.92 -22.49
N SER A 103 -18.48 -7.89 -21.83
CA SER A 103 -19.76 -8.16 -22.47
C SER A 103 -20.14 -7.14 -23.55
N LEU A 104 -19.52 -5.96 -23.52
CA LEU A 104 -19.72 -4.94 -24.57
C LEU A 104 -19.30 -5.43 -25.96
N THR A 105 -18.40 -6.40 -26.06
CA THR A 105 -17.98 -7.00 -27.34
C THR A 105 -19.12 -7.74 -28.04
N GLY A 106 -20.08 -8.26 -27.29
CA GLY A 106 -21.26 -8.96 -27.79
C GLY A 106 -22.41 -8.06 -28.27
N ILE A 107 -22.23 -6.75 -28.27
CA ILE A 107 -23.28 -5.82 -28.75
C ILE A 107 -23.46 -5.97 -30.26
N ASN A 108 -24.64 -6.44 -30.66
CA ASN A 108 -25.07 -6.55 -32.04
C ASN A 108 -26.29 -5.64 -32.26
N GLY A 109 -26.19 -4.69 -33.20
CA GLY A 109 -27.28 -3.77 -33.52
C GLY A 109 -26.98 -2.99 -34.80
N ALA A 110 -28.03 -2.40 -35.41
CA ALA A 110 -27.89 -1.57 -36.57
C ALA A 110 -27.89 -0.07 -36.19
N GLY A 111 -27.32 0.75 -37.05
CA GLY A 111 -27.33 2.21 -36.89
C GLY A 111 -26.46 2.70 -35.73
N TRP A 112 -27.00 3.60 -34.89
CA TRP A 112 -26.26 4.22 -33.78
C TRP A 112 -25.74 3.23 -32.72
N ILE A 113 -26.37 2.04 -32.59
CA ILE A 113 -25.94 0.99 -31.66
C ILE A 113 -24.59 0.43 -32.07
N GLN A 114 -24.24 0.42 -33.35
CA GLN A 114 -22.93 0.01 -33.82
C GLN A 114 -21.79 0.90 -33.29
N ILE A 115 -22.04 2.16 -33.00
CA ILE A 115 -21.04 3.09 -32.44
C ILE A 115 -20.66 2.67 -31.02
N LEU A 116 -21.60 2.06 -30.28
CA LEU A 116 -21.36 1.56 -28.93
C LEU A 116 -20.59 0.23 -28.88
N LYS A 117 -20.41 -0.42 -30.04
CA LYS A 117 -19.61 -1.64 -30.10
C LYS A 117 -18.14 -1.31 -29.90
N PRO A 118 -17.41 -2.02 -29.00
CA PRO A 118 -15.99 -1.74 -28.73
C PRO A 118 -15.10 -1.73 -29.96
N SER A 119 -15.33 -2.62 -30.93
CA SER A 119 -14.59 -2.62 -32.20
C SER A 119 -14.73 -1.32 -33.02
N SER A 120 -15.79 -0.54 -32.79
CA SER A 120 -16.00 0.74 -33.48
C SER A 120 -15.28 1.90 -32.79
N PHE A 121 -15.27 1.96 -31.47
CA PHE A 121 -14.68 3.10 -30.74
C PHE A 121 -13.28 2.80 -30.14
N SER A 122 -12.90 1.55 -29.92
CA SER A 122 -11.57 1.22 -29.38
C SER A 122 -10.40 1.75 -30.22
N PRO A 123 -10.46 1.81 -31.58
CA PRO A 123 -9.40 2.45 -32.36
C PRO A 123 -9.22 3.93 -32.03
N VAL A 124 -10.34 4.64 -31.77
CA VAL A 124 -10.31 6.05 -31.37
C VAL A 124 -9.67 6.20 -30.00
N LEU A 125 -10.05 5.33 -29.04
CA LEU A 125 -9.43 5.31 -27.73
C LEU A 125 -7.93 4.99 -27.79
N ALA A 126 -7.53 4.07 -28.69
CA ALA A 126 -6.12 3.75 -28.91
C ALA A 126 -5.33 4.98 -29.38
N VAL A 127 -5.86 5.72 -30.37
CA VAL A 127 -5.21 6.95 -30.87
C VAL A 127 -5.10 8.00 -29.76
N ILE A 128 -6.19 8.26 -29.04
CA ILE A 128 -6.17 9.21 -27.92
C ILE A 128 -5.18 8.75 -26.84
N GLY A 129 -5.22 7.48 -26.47
CA GLY A 129 -4.34 6.88 -25.49
C GLY A 129 -2.87 7.03 -25.88
N VAL A 130 -2.49 6.67 -27.10
CA VAL A 130 -1.13 6.82 -27.63
C VAL A 130 -0.68 8.28 -27.61
N ILE A 131 -1.51 9.21 -28.10
CA ILE A 131 -1.17 10.64 -28.07
C ILE A 131 -0.92 11.10 -26.63
N MET A 132 -1.79 10.72 -25.68
CA MET A 132 -1.63 11.10 -24.26
C MET A 132 -0.37 10.48 -23.64
N THR A 133 -0.08 9.22 -23.94
CA THR A 133 1.12 8.54 -23.40
C THR A 133 2.43 9.09 -23.95
N MET A 134 2.42 9.58 -25.21
CA MET A 134 3.61 10.14 -25.85
C MET A 134 3.83 11.63 -25.57
N THR A 135 2.76 12.40 -25.33
CA THR A 135 2.86 13.86 -25.17
C THR A 135 2.83 14.33 -23.72
N CYS A 136 2.28 13.53 -22.82
CA CYS A 136 2.21 13.89 -21.41
C CYS A 136 3.50 13.48 -20.67
N LYS A 137 3.86 14.27 -19.65
CA LYS A 137 5.03 13.97 -18.80
C LYS A 137 4.86 12.61 -18.11
N ASP A 138 5.96 11.92 -17.92
CA ASP A 138 6.00 10.68 -17.16
C ASP A 138 5.38 10.88 -15.75
N ASN A 139 4.74 9.84 -15.25
CA ASN A 139 4.07 9.84 -13.94
C ASN A 139 2.99 10.93 -13.76
N SER A 140 2.34 11.39 -14.83
CA SER A 140 1.21 12.31 -14.75
C SER A 140 -0.13 11.57 -14.80
N LYS A 141 -1.14 12.04 -14.05
CA LYS A 141 -2.52 11.52 -14.12
C LYS A 141 -3.07 11.45 -15.55
N LYS A 142 -2.65 12.37 -16.42
CA LYS A 142 -3.05 12.36 -17.84
C LYS A 142 -2.44 11.19 -18.59
N LYS A 143 -1.19 10.84 -18.29
CA LYS A 143 -0.52 9.66 -18.88
C LYS A 143 -1.19 8.37 -18.42
N ASP A 144 -1.56 8.26 -17.13
CA ASP A 144 -2.29 7.10 -16.61
C ASP A 144 -3.65 6.95 -17.28
N ILE A 145 -4.39 8.06 -17.49
CA ILE A 145 -5.65 8.04 -18.28
C ILE A 145 -5.37 7.56 -19.71
N GLY A 146 -4.29 8.03 -20.33
CA GLY A 146 -3.86 7.57 -21.65
C GLY A 146 -3.62 6.06 -21.68
N ASN A 147 -2.92 5.54 -20.68
CA ASN A 147 -2.65 4.11 -20.53
C ASN A 147 -3.94 3.29 -20.32
N ILE A 148 -4.91 3.80 -19.54
CA ILE A 148 -6.23 3.15 -19.38
C ILE A 148 -6.95 3.04 -20.72
N LEU A 149 -6.99 4.11 -21.49
CA LEU A 149 -7.65 4.12 -22.80
C LEU A 149 -6.96 3.17 -23.78
N LEU A 150 -5.64 3.18 -23.79
CA LEU A 150 -4.83 2.29 -24.63
C LEU A 150 -4.96 0.84 -24.19
N GLY A 151 -4.87 0.56 -22.89
CA GLY A 151 -5.03 -0.77 -22.32
C GLY A 151 -6.42 -1.36 -22.63
N PHE A 152 -7.48 -0.57 -22.48
CA PHE A 152 -8.83 -0.95 -22.88
C PHE A 152 -8.92 -1.29 -24.38
N ALA A 153 -8.33 -0.47 -25.23
CA ALA A 153 -8.33 -0.71 -26.68
C ALA A 153 -7.59 -2.01 -27.04
N ILE A 154 -6.40 -2.23 -26.48
CA ILE A 154 -5.61 -3.45 -26.69
C ILE A 154 -6.37 -4.69 -26.20
N LEU A 155 -7.02 -4.60 -25.03
CA LEU A 155 -7.86 -5.65 -24.47
C LEU A 155 -8.99 -6.03 -25.44
N MET A 156 -9.68 -5.04 -26.01
CA MET A 156 -10.78 -5.25 -26.95
C MET A 156 -10.28 -5.86 -28.28
N PHE A 157 -9.15 -5.43 -28.79
CA PHE A 157 -8.50 -6.04 -29.96
C PHE A 157 -8.11 -7.50 -29.68
N GLY A 158 -7.56 -7.78 -28.51
CA GLY A 158 -7.24 -9.15 -28.09
C GLY A 158 -8.48 -10.05 -28.07
N MET A 159 -9.59 -9.54 -27.51
CA MET A 159 -10.87 -10.24 -27.46
C MET A 159 -11.45 -10.51 -28.86
N GLU A 160 -11.39 -9.54 -29.76
CA GLU A 160 -11.86 -9.68 -31.13
C GLU A 160 -11.01 -10.69 -31.91
N THR A 161 -9.68 -10.64 -31.72
CA THR A 161 -8.73 -11.60 -32.31
C THR A 161 -8.99 -13.03 -31.84
N MET A 162 -9.22 -13.23 -30.52
CA MET A 162 -9.60 -14.54 -29.99
C MET A 162 -10.91 -15.04 -30.59
N SER A 163 -11.96 -14.20 -30.58
CA SER A 163 -13.28 -14.58 -31.13
C SER A 163 -13.19 -14.92 -32.62
N GLY A 164 -12.45 -14.14 -33.39
CA GLY A 164 -12.25 -14.38 -34.82
C GLY A 164 -11.49 -15.69 -35.11
N SER A 165 -10.49 -16.03 -34.27
CA SER A 165 -9.69 -17.26 -34.43
C SER A 165 -10.48 -18.54 -34.15
N VAL A 166 -11.47 -18.47 -33.23
CA VAL A 166 -12.32 -19.62 -32.86
C VAL A 166 -13.62 -19.71 -33.68
N ALA A 167 -14.01 -18.64 -34.38
CA ALA A 167 -15.23 -18.63 -35.19
C ALA A 167 -15.36 -19.81 -36.17
N PRO A 168 -14.30 -20.24 -36.89
CA PRO A 168 -14.38 -21.40 -37.79
C PRO A 168 -14.61 -22.74 -37.07
N LEU A 169 -14.42 -22.78 -35.74
CA LEU A 169 -14.66 -24.01 -34.97
C LEU A 169 -16.16 -24.21 -34.66
N ALA A 170 -16.97 -23.18 -34.76
CA ALA A 170 -18.41 -23.30 -34.54
C ALA A 170 -19.08 -24.30 -35.52
N ASP A 171 -18.58 -24.38 -36.73
CA ASP A 171 -19.07 -25.31 -37.77
C ASP A 171 -18.42 -26.70 -37.74
N ASN A 172 -17.48 -26.93 -36.79
CA ASN A 172 -16.79 -28.22 -36.71
C ASN A 172 -17.50 -29.16 -35.73
N GLU A 173 -18.14 -30.20 -36.26
CA GLU A 173 -18.91 -31.18 -35.46
C GLU A 173 -18.10 -31.87 -34.35
N LYS A 174 -16.77 -32.10 -34.54
CA LYS A 174 -15.93 -32.69 -33.49
C LYS A 174 -15.72 -31.70 -32.34
N PHE A 175 -15.55 -30.44 -32.64
CA PHE A 175 -15.37 -29.38 -31.63
C PHE A 175 -16.67 -29.12 -30.85
N THR A 176 -17.79 -28.95 -31.54
CA THR A 176 -19.10 -28.76 -30.92
C THR A 176 -19.53 -30.00 -30.13
N GLY A 177 -19.22 -31.22 -30.64
CA GLY A 177 -19.40 -32.46 -29.89
C GLY A 177 -18.55 -32.55 -28.62
N MET A 178 -17.32 -32.05 -28.65
CA MET A 178 -16.48 -31.94 -27.43
C MET A 178 -17.03 -30.92 -26.44
N LEU A 179 -17.54 -29.79 -26.92
CA LEU A 179 -18.17 -28.79 -26.04
C LEU A 179 -19.41 -29.32 -25.32
N THR A 180 -20.15 -30.26 -25.96
CA THR A 180 -21.31 -30.89 -25.30
C THR A 180 -20.95 -31.75 -24.10
N LEU A 181 -19.71 -32.28 -24.01
CA LEU A 181 -19.23 -32.97 -22.80
C LEU A 181 -19.23 -32.03 -21.58
N PHE A 182 -18.92 -30.75 -21.78
CA PHE A 182 -18.93 -29.75 -20.73
C PHE A 182 -20.33 -29.26 -20.33
N SER A 183 -21.39 -29.69 -21.04
CA SER A 183 -22.77 -29.53 -20.61
C SER A 183 -23.09 -30.45 -19.43
N ASN A 184 -22.28 -31.48 -19.17
CA ASN A 184 -22.32 -32.18 -17.89
C ASN A 184 -21.79 -31.26 -16.80
N PRO A 185 -22.57 -31.02 -15.75
CA PRO A 185 -22.22 -30.05 -14.72
C PRO A 185 -20.85 -30.27 -14.06
N ILE A 186 -20.46 -31.54 -13.88
CA ILE A 186 -19.19 -31.90 -13.24
C ILE A 186 -18.01 -31.61 -14.19
N PHE A 187 -18.12 -32.00 -15.44
CA PHE A 187 -17.04 -31.77 -16.43
C PHE A 187 -16.88 -30.29 -16.76
N GLY A 188 -17.99 -29.56 -16.89
CA GLY A 188 -17.95 -28.09 -17.05
C GLY A 188 -17.30 -27.38 -15.89
N LEU A 189 -17.67 -27.76 -14.65
CA LEU A 189 -17.07 -27.26 -13.42
C LEU A 189 -15.55 -27.52 -13.39
N LEU A 190 -15.12 -28.74 -13.66
CA LEU A 190 -13.71 -29.11 -13.66
C LEU A 190 -12.94 -28.34 -14.75
N ALA A 191 -13.51 -28.22 -15.96
CA ALA A 191 -12.89 -27.46 -17.04
C ALA A 191 -12.66 -26.00 -16.66
N GLY A 192 -13.68 -25.32 -16.08
CA GLY A 192 -13.54 -23.95 -15.58
C GLY A 192 -12.51 -23.81 -14.46
N THR A 193 -12.51 -24.76 -13.51
CA THR A 193 -11.55 -24.79 -12.40
C THR A 193 -10.11 -24.94 -12.89
N VAL A 194 -9.84 -25.93 -13.75
CA VAL A 194 -8.49 -26.19 -14.25
C VAL A 194 -8.01 -25.03 -15.12
N LEU A 195 -8.85 -24.53 -16.02
CA LEU A 195 -8.50 -23.39 -16.89
C LEU A 195 -8.08 -22.18 -16.07
N THR A 196 -8.87 -21.81 -15.07
CA THR A 196 -8.57 -20.63 -14.24
C THR A 196 -7.39 -20.87 -13.30
N ALA A 197 -7.23 -22.08 -12.76
CA ALA A 197 -6.08 -22.44 -11.94
C ALA A 197 -4.75 -22.36 -12.70
N VAL A 198 -4.75 -22.73 -13.99
CA VAL A 198 -3.56 -22.66 -14.86
C VAL A 198 -3.26 -21.21 -15.24
N ILE A 199 -4.28 -20.46 -15.67
CA ILE A 199 -4.11 -19.06 -16.11
C ILE A 199 -3.89 -18.12 -14.90
N GLN A 200 -4.38 -18.51 -13.71
CA GLN A 200 -4.37 -17.72 -12.47
C GLN A 200 -5.11 -16.37 -12.58
N SER A 201 -5.99 -16.23 -13.57
CA SER A 201 -6.81 -15.03 -13.80
C SER A 201 -8.23 -15.45 -14.16
N SER A 202 -9.18 -15.15 -13.27
CA SER A 202 -10.61 -15.39 -13.53
C SER A 202 -11.15 -14.47 -14.63
N SER A 203 -10.69 -13.23 -14.68
CA SER A 203 -11.08 -12.27 -15.73
C SER A 203 -10.67 -12.77 -17.12
N ALA A 204 -9.44 -13.31 -17.25
CA ALA A 204 -8.97 -13.91 -18.50
C ALA A 204 -9.77 -15.15 -18.87
N SER A 205 -10.05 -16.02 -17.90
CA SER A 205 -10.83 -17.24 -18.12
C SER A 205 -12.27 -16.92 -18.55
N VAL A 206 -12.91 -15.92 -17.93
CA VAL A 206 -14.23 -15.44 -18.35
C VAL A 206 -14.17 -14.80 -19.74
N GLY A 207 -13.12 -14.04 -20.06
CA GLY A 207 -12.90 -13.46 -21.39
C GLY A 207 -12.80 -14.54 -22.49
N ILE A 208 -12.07 -15.61 -22.25
CA ILE A 208 -11.99 -16.76 -23.17
C ILE A 208 -13.38 -17.39 -23.38
N LEU A 209 -14.12 -17.59 -22.28
CA LEU A 209 -15.48 -18.14 -22.39
C LEU A 209 -16.40 -17.21 -23.16
N GLN A 210 -16.36 -15.90 -22.93
CA GLN A 210 -17.15 -14.92 -23.67
C GLN A 210 -16.75 -14.87 -25.16
N ALA A 211 -15.46 -14.97 -25.48
CA ALA A 211 -14.99 -15.06 -26.86
C ALA A 211 -15.55 -16.30 -27.59
N LEU A 212 -15.58 -17.45 -26.91
CA LEU A 212 -16.20 -18.67 -27.43
C LEU A 212 -17.72 -18.50 -27.57
N CYS A 213 -18.40 -17.84 -26.64
CA CYS A 213 -19.85 -17.61 -26.71
C CYS A 213 -20.26 -16.71 -27.89
N ILE A 214 -19.42 -15.74 -28.27
CA ILE A 214 -19.69 -14.88 -29.44
C ILE A 214 -19.79 -15.68 -30.74
N THR A 215 -19.11 -16.83 -30.84
CA THR A 215 -19.19 -17.71 -32.01
C THR A 215 -20.54 -18.45 -32.12
N GLY A 216 -21.37 -18.43 -31.08
CA GLY A 216 -22.63 -19.19 -31.01
C GLY A 216 -22.46 -20.68 -30.70
N ALA A 217 -21.25 -21.18 -30.59
CA ALA A 217 -20.95 -22.63 -30.37
C ALA A 217 -21.22 -23.07 -28.91
N VAL A 218 -21.26 -22.14 -27.95
CA VAL A 218 -21.45 -22.44 -26.53
C VAL A 218 -22.88 -22.07 -26.13
N ASN A 219 -23.60 -23.03 -25.55
CA ASN A 219 -24.92 -22.79 -24.96
C ASN A 219 -24.83 -22.53 -23.43
N TYR A 220 -25.94 -22.08 -22.83
CA TYR A 220 -25.97 -21.81 -21.39
C TYR A 220 -25.76 -23.04 -20.53
N ALA A 221 -26.16 -24.24 -20.99
CA ALA A 221 -25.92 -25.50 -20.27
C ALA A 221 -24.42 -25.78 -20.09
N THR A 222 -23.61 -25.41 -21.07
CA THR A 222 -22.13 -25.52 -21.01
C THR A 222 -21.51 -24.37 -20.22
N ALA A 223 -21.98 -23.14 -20.43
CA ALA A 223 -21.35 -21.96 -19.85
C ALA A 223 -21.52 -21.86 -18.33
N ILE A 224 -22.70 -22.20 -17.80
CA ILE A 224 -23.01 -22.06 -16.36
C ILE A 224 -22.04 -22.85 -15.46
N PRO A 225 -21.84 -24.17 -15.64
CA PRO A 225 -20.92 -24.91 -14.79
C PRO A 225 -19.45 -24.46 -14.97
N ILE A 226 -19.05 -24.02 -16.17
CA ILE A 226 -17.73 -23.48 -16.40
C ILE A 226 -17.51 -22.21 -15.55
N ILE A 227 -18.46 -21.26 -15.54
CA ILE A 227 -18.39 -20.04 -14.72
C ILE A 227 -18.22 -20.37 -13.24
N MET A 228 -18.99 -21.31 -12.74
CA MET A 228 -18.89 -21.74 -11.33
C MET A 228 -17.51 -22.34 -11.04
N GLY A 229 -16.96 -23.13 -11.97
CA GLY A 229 -15.61 -23.67 -11.84
C GLY A 229 -14.52 -22.62 -11.87
N GLN A 230 -14.68 -21.58 -12.68
CA GLN A 230 -13.70 -20.48 -12.77
C GLN A 230 -13.51 -19.78 -11.42
N ASN A 231 -14.56 -19.62 -10.63
CA ASN A 231 -14.46 -19.04 -9.28
C ASN A 231 -13.68 -19.93 -8.31
N ILE A 232 -13.82 -21.26 -8.39
CA ILE A 232 -12.99 -22.20 -7.61
C ILE A 232 -11.53 -22.12 -8.05
N GLY A 233 -11.27 -22.07 -9.35
CA GLY A 233 -9.92 -21.98 -9.90
C GLY A 233 -9.15 -20.75 -9.43
N THR A 234 -9.83 -19.61 -9.21
CA THR A 234 -9.25 -18.38 -8.68
C THR A 234 -8.63 -18.55 -7.30
N CYS A 235 -9.12 -19.50 -6.49
CA CYS A 235 -8.62 -19.72 -5.14
C CYS A 235 -7.17 -20.25 -5.11
N VAL A 236 -6.69 -20.84 -6.21
CA VAL A 236 -5.33 -21.38 -6.30
C VAL A 236 -4.29 -20.30 -6.07
N THR A 237 -4.49 -19.09 -6.59
CA THR A 237 -3.57 -17.96 -6.40
C THR A 237 -3.42 -17.60 -4.92
N ALA A 238 -4.54 -17.50 -4.20
CA ALA A 238 -4.52 -17.20 -2.76
C ALA A 238 -3.88 -18.34 -1.94
N LEU A 239 -4.09 -19.59 -2.34
CA LEU A 239 -3.46 -20.74 -1.68
C LEU A 239 -1.94 -20.73 -1.89
N ILE A 240 -1.46 -20.48 -3.11
CA ILE A 240 -0.03 -20.37 -3.41
C ILE A 240 0.60 -19.24 -2.62
N SER A 241 -0.03 -18.05 -2.59
CA SER A 241 0.48 -16.88 -1.85
C SER A 241 0.56 -17.11 -0.34
N SER A 242 -0.23 -18.05 0.19
CA SER A 242 -0.21 -18.39 1.62
C SER A 242 0.86 -19.41 2.01
N ILE A 243 1.62 -19.96 1.05
CA ILE A 243 2.74 -20.88 1.33
C ILE A 243 3.81 -20.09 2.10
N GLY A 244 4.29 -20.66 3.22
CA GLY A 244 5.24 -19.99 4.10
C GLY A 244 4.63 -18.94 5.06
N ALA A 245 3.34 -18.58 4.90
CA ALA A 245 2.68 -17.61 5.75
C ALA A 245 2.29 -18.17 7.13
N LYS A 246 1.99 -17.27 8.08
CA LYS A 246 1.42 -17.60 9.39
C LYS A 246 0.05 -18.28 9.27
N LYS A 247 -0.40 -18.96 10.31
CA LYS A 247 -1.63 -19.74 10.32
C LYS A 247 -2.88 -18.94 9.92
N ASN A 248 -3.00 -17.71 10.39
CA ASN A 248 -4.18 -16.87 10.08
C ASN A 248 -4.22 -16.45 8.60
N ALA A 249 -3.08 -16.20 7.97
CA ALA A 249 -3.00 -15.94 6.54
C ALA A 249 -3.40 -17.19 5.70
N LYS A 250 -2.93 -18.38 6.08
CA LYS A 250 -3.38 -19.65 5.49
C LYS A 250 -4.88 -19.88 5.68
N ARG A 251 -5.42 -19.53 6.85
CA ARG A 251 -6.87 -19.57 7.13
C ARG A 251 -7.65 -18.63 6.23
N ALA A 252 -7.12 -17.42 5.94
CA ALA A 252 -7.74 -16.48 5.00
C ALA A 252 -7.85 -17.08 3.59
N SER A 253 -6.80 -17.73 3.08
CA SER A 253 -6.83 -18.44 1.80
C SER A 253 -7.83 -19.61 1.80
N MET A 254 -7.91 -20.35 2.91
CA MET A 254 -8.91 -21.44 3.06
C MET A 254 -10.35 -20.89 3.11
N ILE A 255 -10.57 -19.71 3.68
CA ILE A 255 -11.88 -19.06 3.65
C ILE A 255 -12.29 -18.75 2.20
N HIS A 256 -11.37 -18.24 1.39
CA HIS A 256 -11.63 -18.00 -0.04
C HIS A 256 -12.02 -19.30 -0.76
N LEU A 257 -11.29 -20.38 -0.52
CA LEU A 257 -11.61 -21.69 -1.09
C LEU A 257 -12.98 -22.19 -0.61
N TYR A 258 -13.27 -22.18 0.69
CA TYR A 258 -14.54 -22.67 1.23
C TYR A 258 -15.72 -21.83 0.76
N PHE A 259 -15.57 -20.50 0.69
CA PHE A 259 -16.62 -19.64 0.16
C PHE A 259 -16.99 -20.04 -1.27
N ASN A 260 -16.01 -20.19 -2.16
CA ASN A 260 -16.26 -20.55 -3.57
C ASN A 260 -16.74 -22.00 -3.71
N MET A 261 -16.19 -22.97 -2.97
CA MET A 261 -16.61 -24.37 -3.04
C MET A 261 -18.04 -24.55 -2.50
N ILE A 262 -18.33 -24.05 -1.31
CA ILE A 262 -19.65 -24.19 -0.69
C ILE A 262 -20.70 -23.43 -1.51
N GLY A 263 -20.38 -22.21 -1.96
CA GLY A 263 -21.24 -21.42 -2.83
C GLY A 263 -21.55 -22.15 -4.14
N THR A 264 -20.54 -22.73 -4.77
CA THR A 264 -20.72 -23.53 -5.98
C THR A 264 -21.61 -24.75 -5.75
N VAL A 265 -21.38 -25.53 -4.69
CA VAL A 265 -22.19 -26.71 -4.38
C VAL A 265 -23.65 -26.31 -4.14
N ILE A 266 -23.90 -25.28 -3.33
CA ILE A 266 -25.25 -24.78 -3.05
C ILE A 266 -25.94 -24.33 -4.35
N PHE A 267 -25.26 -23.54 -5.16
CA PHE A 267 -25.82 -23.03 -6.41
C PHE A 267 -26.09 -24.15 -7.42
N MET A 268 -25.16 -25.09 -7.58
CA MET A 268 -25.34 -26.27 -8.43
C MET A 268 -26.56 -27.08 -8.01
N VAL A 269 -26.68 -27.40 -6.72
CA VAL A 269 -27.82 -28.18 -6.19
C VAL A 269 -29.13 -27.44 -6.44
N ILE A 270 -29.21 -26.16 -6.07
CA ILE A 270 -30.44 -25.35 -6.24
C ILE A 270 -30.77 -25.23 -7.74
N PHE A 271 -29.81 -24.84 -8.56
CA PHE A 271 -30.04 -24.58 -9.99
C PHE A 271 -30.49 -25.83 -10.75
N TYR A 272 -29.79 -26.94 -10.59
CA TYR A 272 -30.12 -28.17 -11.32
C TYR A 272 -31.37 -28.85 -10.75
N THR A 273 -31.66 -28.70 -9.43
CA THR A 273 -32.92 -29.16 -8.85
C THR A 273 -34.10 -28.35 -9.42
N LEU A 274 -33.97 -27.03 -9.46
CA LEU A 274 -35.01 -26.18 -10.09
C LEU A 274 -35.19 -26.49 -11.57
N ASN A 275 -34.09 -26.71 -12.30
CA ASN A 275 -34.15 -27.11 -13.69
C ASN A 275 -34.87 -28.44 -13.91
N MET A 276 -34.72 -29.39 -12.97
CA MET A 276 -35.41 -30.70 -13.03
C MET A 276 -36.93 -30.55 -12.91
N PHE A 277 -37.42 -29.55 -12.13
CA PHE A 277 -38.84 -29.33 -11.96
C PHE A 277 -39.45 -28.35 -12.98
N ILE A 278 -38.70 -27.31 -13.39
CA ILE A 278 -39.22 -26.22 -14.23
C ILE A 278 -38.88 -26.45 -15.72
N GLY A 279 -37.73 -27.08 -15.99
CA GLY A 279 -37.20 -27.27 -17.36
C GLY A 279 -36.82 -25.92 -17.99
N PHE A 280 -35.63 -25.42 -17.74
CA PHE A 280 -35.20 -24.12 -18.26
C PHE A 280 -34.86 -24.18 -19.74
N ASP A 281 -35.76 -23.73 -20.62
CA ASP A 281 -35.58 -23.69 -22.07
C ASP A 281 -34.36 -22.90 -22.53
N PHE A 282 -33.93 -21.90 -21.74
CA PHE A 282 -32.79 -21.09 -22.10
C PHE A 282 -31.45 -21.85 -22.09
N LEU A 283 -31.38 -22.98 -21.39
CA LEU A 283 -30.15 -23.79 -21.33
C LEU A 283 -29.67 -24.28 -22.69
N SER A 284 -30.60 -24.56 -23.58
CA SER A 284 -30.30 -24.98 -24.96
C SER A 284 -29.94 -23.83 -25.89
N LYS A 285 -30.20 -22.57 -25.48
CA LYS A 285 -29.92 -21.39 -26.32
C LYS A 285 -28.43 -21.05 -26.31
N PRO A 286 -27.90 -20.48 -27.42
CA PRO A 286 -26.54 -19.94 -27.45
C PRO A 286 -26.34 -18.90 -26.35
N ALA A 287 -25.24 -19.03 -25.60
CA ALA A 287 -24.88 -18.08 -24.59
C ALA A 287 -24.23 -16.85 -25.23
N GLY A 288 -24.72 -15.67 -24.88
CA GLY A 288 -24.11 -14.41 -25.30
C GLY A 288 -23.18 -13.83 -24.23
N ALA A 289 -22.26 -12.96 -24.62
CA ALA A 289 -21.31 -12.34 -23.70
C ALA A 289 -22.00 -11.62 -22.52
N ALA A 290 -23.11 -10.90 -22.79
CA ALA A 290 -23.92 -10.26 -21.73
C ALA A 290 -24.58 -11.30 -20.82
N GLY A 291 -25.09 -12.42 -21.37
CA GLY A 291 -25.65 -13.51 -20.56
C GLY A 291 -24.63 -14.12 -19.60
N ILE A 292 -23.38 -14.26 -20.04
CA ILE A 292 -22.26 -14.71 -19.18
C ILE A 292 -22.05 -13.72 -18.03
N ALA A 293 -22.02 -12.41 -18.30
CA ALA A 293 -21.86 -11.38 -17.26
C ALA A 293 -23.02 -11.39 -16.25
N VAL A 294 -24.27 -11.59 -16.72
CA VAL A 294 -25.45 -11.72 -15.84
C VAL A 294 -25.32 -12.94 -14.95
N ILE A 295 -25.00 -14.11 -15.51
CA ILE A 295 -24.86 -15.36 -14.73
C ILE A 295 -23.75 -15.24 -13.72
N HIS A 296 -22.60 -14.69 -14.13
CA HIS A 296 -21.45 -14.46 -13.25
C HIS A 296 -21.82 -13.55 -12.08
N SER A 297 -22.58 -12.47 -12.36
CA SER A 297 -23.05 -11.55 -11.30
C SER A 297 -24.07 -12.21 -10.38
N LEU A 298 -25.08 -12.90 -10.92
CA LEU A 298 -26.08 -13.59 -10.12
C LEU A 298 -25.48 -14.66 -9.22
N PHE A 299 -24.50 -15.41 -9.74
CA PHE A 299 -23.79 -16.41 -8.97
C PHE A 299 -23.01 -15.79 -7.80
N ASN A 300 -22.15 -14.78 -8.07
CA ASN A 300 -21.32 -14.17 -7.03
C ASN A 300 -22.14 -13.41 -5.99
N ILE A 301 -23.12 -12.60 -6.42
CA ILE A 301 -24.01 -11.87 -5.51
C ILE A 301 -24.86 -12.87 -4.70
N GLY A 302 -25.39 -13.91 -5.35
CA GLY A 302 -26.17 -14.97 -4.69
C GLY A 302 -25.35 -15.72 -3.65
N CYS A 303 -24.09 -16.10 -3.96
CA CYS A 303 -23.18 -16.70 -3.00
C CYS A 303 -22.93 -15.80 -1.78
N VAL A 304 -22.73 -14.50 -2.00
CA VAL A 304 -22.55 -13.54 -0.90
C VAL A 304 -23.83 -13.45 -0.07
N ILE A 305 -25.00 -13.28 -0.67
CA ILE A 305 -26.28 -13.22 0.08
C ILE A 305 -26.49 -14.46 0.94
N VAL A 306 -26.24 -15.63 0.40
CA VAL A 306 -26.44 -16.91 1.11
C VAL A 306 -25.40 -17.14 2.21
N LEU A 307 -24.12 -16.86 1.94
CA LEU A 307 -23.01 -17.21 2.85
C LEU A 307 -22.64 -16.07 3.81
N PHE A 308 -23.04 -14.83 3.56
CA PHE A 308 -22.75 -13.70 4.44
C PHE A 308 -23.24 -13.90 5.89
N PRO A 309 -24.48 -14.39 6.15
CA PRO A 309 -24.92 -14.71 7.51
C PRO A 309 -24.05 -15.79 8.17
N PHE A 310 -23.44 -16.67 7.37
CA PHE A 310 -22.62 -17.79 7.82
C PHE A 310 -21.12 -17.50 7.78
N SER A 311 -20.72 -16.22 7.68
CA SER A 311 -19.31 -15.81 7.62
C SER A 311 -18.47 -16.36 8.79
N ASN A 312 -19.05 -16.43 10.01
CA ASN A 312 -18.36 -17.01 11.17
C ASN A 312 -18.17 -18.54 11.05
N MET A 313 -19.04 -19.23 10.31
CA MET A 313 -18.88 -20.66 10.01
C MET A 313 -17.67 -20.89 9.09
N LEU A 314 -17.48 -20.04 8.09
CA LEU A 314 -16.30 -20.10 7.21
C LEU A 314 -14.99 -19.91 7.98
N VAL A 315 -14.97 -18.96 8.93
CA VAL A 315 -13.83 -18.78 9.85
C VAL A 315 -13.60 -20.05 10.67
N LYS A 316 -14.64 -20.62 11.25
CA LYS A 316 -14.56 -21.87 12.01
C LYS A 316 -14.02 -23.04 11.19
N LEU A 317 -14.50 -23.22 9.96
CA LEU A 317 -14.03 -24.27 9.06
C LEU A 317 -12.53 -24.09 8.74
N ALA A 318 -12.11 -22.87 8.45
CA ALA A 318 -10.69 -22.56 8.20
C ALA A 318 -9.81 -22.81 9.43
N THR A 319 -10.30 -22.46 10.62
CA THR A 319 -9.60 -22.72 11.89
C THR A 319 -9.49 -24.23 12.19
N LEU A 320 -10.55 -25.01 11.91
CA LEU A 320 -10.52 -26.46 12.05
C LEU A 320 -9.54 -27.13 11.08
N SER A 321 -9.44 -26.61 9.85
CA SER A 321 -8.51 -27.15 8.83
C SER A 321 -7.06 -26.82 9.13
N ILE A 322 -6.81 -25.69 9.80
CA ILE A 322 -5.49 -25.24 10.20
C ILE A 322 -5.52 -24.96 11.71
N PRO A 323 -5.36 -26.00 12.54
CA PRO A 323 -5.46 -25.88 13.99
C PRO A 323 -4.29 -25.12 14.59
N GLU A 324 -4.51 -24.52 15.76
CA GLU A 324 -3.46 -23.91 16.56
C GLU A 324 -2.50 -24.99 17.06
N GLY A 325 -1.20 -24.82 16.82
CA GLY A 325 -0.19 -25.72 17.36
C GLY A 325 0.01 -25.48 18.86
N LYS A 326 0.62 -26.44 19.55
CA LYS A 326 0.93 -26.36 20.98
C LYS A 326 1.91 -25.23 21.37
N HIS A 327 2.56 -24.57 20.41
CA HIS A 327 3.27 -23.30 20.60
C HIS A 327 2.41 -22.21 19.99
N GLU A 328 1.69 -21.48 20.83
CA GLU A 328 1.11 -20.18 20.46
C GLU A 328 2.28 -19.29 20.03
N GLU A 329 2.29 -18.88 18.76
CA GLU A 329 2.95 -17.66 18.39
C GLU A 329 2.22 -16.57 19.18
N THR A 330 2.83 -16.11 20.27
CA THR A 330 2.41 -14.90 20.99
C THR A 330 2.15 -13.85 19.92
N ALA A 331 0.98 -13.22 19.97
CA ALA A 331 0.68 -12.12 19.05
C ALA A 331 1.88 -11.17 19.12
N GLN A 332 2.57 -11.00 17.99
CA GLN A 332 3.69 -10.08 17.92
C GLN A 332 3.15 -8.71 18.32
N THR A 333 3.68 -8.15 19.39
CA THR A 333 3.29 -6.85 19.91
C THR A 333 4.46 -5.90 19.76
N GLY A 334 4.16 -4.64 19.50
CA GLY A 334 5.21 -3.63 19.36
C GLY A 334 5.95 -3.71 18.00
N ILE A 335 7.25 -3.50 18.04
CA ILE A 335 8.12 -3.32 16.85
C ILE A 335 8.13 -4.54 15.93
N GLU A 336 8.12 -5.75 16.47
CA GLU A 336 8.06 -6.97 15.65
C GLU A 336 6.78 -7.05 14.80
N ALA A 337 5.66 -6.55 15.32
CA ALA A 337 4.41 -6.48 14.56
C ALA A 337 4.49 -5.43 13.44
N ASP A 338 5.12 -4.29 13.72
CA ASP A 338 5.30 -3.21 12.77
C ASP A 338 6.21 -3.65 11.60
N LEU A 339 7.31 -4.30 11.90
CA LEU A 339 8.24 -4.81 10.89
C LEU A 339 7.68 -6.01 10.11
N ALA A 340 6.82 -6.81 10.72
CA ALA A 340 6.11 -7.89 10.03
C ALA A 340 5.10 -7.37 8.98
N ALA A 341 4.74 -6.07 9.03
CA ALA A 341 3.92 -5.43 8.02
C ALA A 341 4.67 -5.24 6.69
N LEU A 342 6.01 -5.20 6.70
CA LEU A 342 6.85 -5.10 5.51
C LEU A 342 6.99 -6.46 4.81
N ASP A 343 5.87 -6.98 4.30
CA ASP A 343 5.79 -8.31 3.69
C ASP A 343 5.99 -8.22 2.17
N GLU A 344 6.82 -9.11 1.59
CA GLU A 344 7.13 -9.12 0.15
C GLU A 344 5.90 -9.34 -0.75
N ARG A 345 4.81 -9.89 -0.23
CA ARG A 345 3.55 -10.08 -0.96
C ARG A 345 2.91 -8.77 -1.38
N PHE A 346 3.24 -7.66 -0.71
CA PHE A 346 2.75 -6.33 -1.08
C PHE A 346 3.52 -5.71 -2.25
N LEU A 347 4.65 -6.29 -2.66
CA LEU A 347 5.39 -5.82 -3.84
C LEU A 347 4.57 -5.96 -5.14
N ASP A 348 3.62 -6.90 -5.18
CA ASP A 348 2.65 -7.02 -6.28
C ASP A 348 1.63 -5.86 -6.32
N THR A 349 1.56 -5.06 -5.23
CA THR A 349 0.73 -3.87 -5.10
C THR A 349 1.58 -2.72 -4.54
N PRO A 350 2.42 -2.07 -5.37
CA PRO A 350 3.44 -1.13 -4.91
C PRO A 350 2.92 0.04 -4.08
N ALA A 351 1.70 0.53 -4.37
CA ALA A 351 1.07 1.60 -3.60
C ALA A 351 0.82 1.18 -2.13
N VAL A 352 0.40 -0.09 -1.90
CA VAL A 352 0.25 -0.65 -0.54
C VAL A 352 1.60 -0.77 0.15
N ALA A 353 2.61 -1.30 -0.56
CA ALA A 353 3.96 -1.44 -0.04
C ALA A 353 4.53 -0.08 0.40
N MET A 354 4.31 0.98 -0.40
CA MET A 354 4.74 2.34 -0.08
C MET A 354 4.03 2.93 1.14
N GLU A 355 2.72 2.71 1.28
CA GLU A 355 1.97 3.17 2.45
C GLU A 355 2.44 2.47 3.73
N LEU A 356 2.73 1.15 3.66
CA LEU A 356 3.31 0.41 4.79
C LEU A 356 4.70 0.94 5.15
N CYS A 357 5.56 1.23 4.16
CA CYS A 357 6.85 1.87 4.39
C CYS A 357 6.68 3.22 5.10
N ARG A 358 5.76 4.06 4.62
CA ARG A 358 5.49 5.37 5.22
C ARG A 358 5.03 5.25 6.67
N ASN A 359 4.06 4.38 6.94
CA ASN A 359 3.54 4.16 8.29
C ASN A 359 4.63 3.63 9.24
N THR A 360 5.51 2.76 8.75
CA THR A 360 6.64 2.24 9.52
C THR A 360 7.66 3.34 9.80
N ALA A 361 8.00 4.18 8.81
CA ALA A 361 8.89 5.31 8.98
C ALA A 361 8.35 6.36 9.98
N VAL A 362 7.03 6.62 9.98
CA VAL A 362 6.40 7.50 10.99
C VAL A 362 6.54 6.94 12.40
N LYS A 363 6.43 5.61 12.56
CA LYS A 363 6.65 4.97 13.89
C LYS A 363 8.09 5.07 14.34
N MET A 364 9.04 4.89 13.42
CA MET A 364 10.46 5.11 13.65
C MET A 364 10.73 6.56 14.10
N ALA A 365 10.23 7.55 13.37
CA ALA A 365 10.36 8.97 13.69
C ALA A 365 9.81 9.31 15.10
N LYS A 366 8.64 8.79 15.45
CA LYS A 366 8.05 8.95 16.78
C LYS A 366 8.85 8.26 17.88
N LEU A 367 9.53 7.16 17.56
CA LEU A 367 10.40 6.49 18.53
C LEU A 367 11.67 7.29 18.77
N SER A 368 12.28 7.86 17.72
CA SER A 368 13.43 8.76 17.83
C SER A 368 13.10 10.02 18.64
N GLN A 369 11.93 10.62 18.42
CA GLN A 369 11.41 11.73 19.22
C GLN A 369 11.31 11.35 20.71
N ARG A 370 10.70 10.21 21.02
CA ARG A 370 10.57 9.73 22.41
C ARG A 370 11.92 9.46 23.08
N ALA A 371 12.89 8.90 22.32
CA ALA A 371 14.24 8.69 22.81
C ALA A 371 14.93 10.03 23.17
N LEU A 372 14.75 11.04 22.31
CA LEU A 372 15.26 12.39 22.58
C LEU A 372 14.59 13.01 23.80
N ASP A 373 13.26 13.00 23.88
CA ASP A 373 12.53 13.56 25.03
C ASP A 373 12.97 12.96 26.36
N ALA A 374 13.10 11.64 26.39
CA ALA A 374 13.62 10.94 27.58
C ALA A 374 15.05 11.34 27.91
N SER A 375 15.92 11.53 26.92
CA SER A 375 17.31 11.93 27.13
C SER A 375 17.43 13.37 27.62
N LEU A 376 16.56 14.28 27.13
CA LEU A 376 16.50 15.67 27.61
C LEU A 376 16.07 15.75 29.09
N ASP A 377 15.09 14.94 29.51
CA ASP A 377 14.66 14.88 30.91
C ASP A 377 15.78 14.35 31.84
N MET A 378 16.57 13.37 31.35
CA MET A 378 17.69 12.79 32.11
C MET A 378 18.79 13.79 32.46
N ILE A 379 18.93 14.90 31.74
CA ILE A 379 19.92 15.95 32.08
C ILE A 379 19.64 16.52 33.48
N SER A 380 18.37 16.56 33.88
CA SER A 380 17.94 17.08 35.18
C SER A 380 17.58 15.95 36.17
N ASN A 381 17.07 14.84 35.67
CA ASN A 381 16.46 13.75 36.45
C ASN A 381 17.02 12.38 35.99
N TYR A 382 18.32 12.17 36.18
CA TYR A 382 18.96 10.91 35.78
C TYR A 382 18.41 9.70 36.55
N SER A 383 18.15 8.61 35.83
CA SER A 383 17.96 7.28 36.41
C SER A 383 18.51 6.19 35.48
N ASP A 384 19.03 5.10 36.05
CA ASP A 384 19.52 3.97 35.24
C ASP A 384 18.42 3.33 34.41
N THR A 385 17.20 3.28 34.93
CA THR A 385 16.02 2.76 34.19
C THR A 385 15.70 3.61 32.96
N ALA A 386 15.75 4.95 33.06
CA ALA A 386 15.54 5.84 31.93
C ALA A 386 16.66 5.71 30.89
N TYR A 387 17.91 5.51 31.35
CA TYR A 387 19.02 5.24 30.44
C TYR A 387 18.82 3.95 29.64
N ASP A 388 18.44 2.85 30.31
CA ASP A 388 18.17 1.57 29.65
C ASP A 388 16.99 1.67 28.67
N GLU A 389 15.97 2.47 28.99
CA GLU A 389 14.85 2.76 28.08
C GLU A 389 15.29 3.53 26.84
N VAL A 390 16.14 4.56 26.97
CA VAL A 390 16.69 5.29 25.81
C VAL A 390 17.55 4.38 24.94
N ALA A 391 18.41 3.57 25.55
CA ALA A 391 19.26 2.63 24.82
C ALA A 391 18.42 1.58 24.05
N ALA A 392 17.34 1.06 24.67
CA ALA A 392 16.43 0.14 23.99
C ALA A 392 15.64 0.83 22.86
N MET A 393 15.32 2.11 22.99
CA MET A 393 14.66 2.87 21.90
C MET A 393 15.60 3.08 20.72
N GLU A 394 16.86 3.40 20.95
CA GLU A 394 17.88 3.56 19.90
C GLU A 394 18.11 2.23 19.16
N GLU A 395 18.35 1.11 19.86
CA GLU A 395 18.49 -0.21 19.24
C GLU A 395 17.28 -0.58 18.36
N ASN A 396 16.09 -0.16 18.79
CA ASN A 396 14.87 -0.37 18.03
C ASN A 396 14.76 0.54 16.81
N VAL A 397 15.25 1.77 16.86
CA VAL A 397 15.30 2.70 15.71
C VAL A 397 16.25 2.15 14.65
N ASP A 398 17.41 1.63 15.03
CA ASP A 398 18.36 0.96 14.13
C ASP A 398 17.70 -0.23 13.42
N LEU A 399 16.93 -1.03 14.17
CA LEU A 399 16.20 -2.16 13.60
C LEU A 399 15.14 -1.72 12.59
N TYR A 400 14.47 -0.59 12.84
CA TYR A 400 13.54 0.00 11.86
C TYR A 400 14.29 0.43 10.60
N GLU A 401 15.41 1.14 10.73
CA GLU A 401 16.21 1.61 9.58
C GLU A 401 16.65 0.44 8.70
N ASP A 402 17.28 -0.60 9.29
CA ASP A 402 17.78 -1.78 8.57
C ASP A 402 16.65 -2.49 7.79
N LYS A 403 15.54 -2.79 8.46
CA LYS A 403 14.43 -3.53 7.86
C LYS A 403 13.68 -2.72 6.82
N LEU A 404 13.39 -1.46 7.13
CA LEU A 404 12.69 -0.55 6.22
C LEU A 404 13.55 -0.23 4.99
N GLY A 405 14.86 0.04 5.19
CA GLY A 405 15.81 0.28 4.10
C GLY A 405 15.93 -0.91 3.16
N THR A 406 16.07 -2.12 3.72
CA THR A 406 16.10 -3.37 2.91
C THR A 406 14.79 -3.56 2.12
N TYR A 407 13.64 -3.26 2.71
CA TYR A 407 12.35 -3.39 2.04
C TYR A 407 12.15 -2.31 0.96
N LEU A 408 12.54 -1.06 1.24
CA LEU A 408 12.49 0.04 0.27
C LEU A 408 13.31 -0.25 -0.99
N VAL A 409 14.47 -0.88 -0.88
CA VAL A 409 15.25 -1.30 -2.06
C VAL A 409 14.43 -2.24 -2.96
N LYS A 410 13.62 -3.12 -2.40
CA LYS A 410 12.73 -4.01 -3.17
C LYS A 410 11.58 -3.24 -3.81
N VAL A 411 10.95 -2.33 -3.05
CA VAL A 411 9.86 -1.47 -3.53
C VAL A 411 10.34 -0.55 -4.67
N GLY A 412 11.57 -0.03 -4.59
CA GLY A 412 12.18 0.80 -5.64
C GLY A 412 12.34 0.11 -6.99
N ASN A 413 12.34 -1.24 -7.03
CA ASN A 413 12.33 -2.01 -8.27
C ASN A 413 10.93 -2.20 -8.87
N CYS A 414 9.87 -1.77 -8.17
CA CYS A 414 8.50 -1.82 -8.66
C CYS A 414 8.16 -0.58 -9.48
N ASP A 415 7.11 -0.67 -10.30
CA ASP A 415 6.61 0.47 -11.08
C ASP A 415 5.75 1.40 -10.20
N LEU A 416 6.38 2.39 -9.58
CA LEU A 416 5.77 3.33 -8.65
C LEU A 416 5.02 4.46 -9.37
N SER A 417 3.93 4.93 -8.77
CA SER A 417 3.27 6.16 -9.20
C SER A 417 4.16 7.38 -8.92
N ARG A 418 3.86 8.54 -9.53
CA ARG A 418 4.60 9.77 -9.24
C ARG A 418 4.56 10.14 -7.75
N HIS A 419 3.41 9.98 -7.12
CA HIS A 419 3.25 10.27 -5.69
C HIS A 419 4.09 9.31 -4.84
N ASP A 420 4.05 8.01 -5.18
CA ASP A 420 4.83 7.00 -4.47
C ASP A 420 6.33 7.18 -4.67
N ASN A 421 6.77 7.59 -5.87
CA ASN A 421 8.18 7.93 -6.13
C ASN A 421 8.65 9.13 -5.29
N HIS A 422 7.81 10.16 -5.10
CA HIS A 422 8.14 11.27 -4.21
C HIS A 422 8.24 10.78 -2.75
N THR A 423 7.26 10.01 -2.29
CA THR A 423 7.29 9.43 -0.95
C THR A 423 8.50 8.51 -0.75
N PHE A 424 8.83 7.68 -1.74
CA PHE A 424 10.00 6.82 -1.74
C PHE A 424 11.31 7.61 -1.57
N SER A 425 11.45 8.70 -2.33
CA SER A 425 12.64 9.57 -2.22
C SER A 425 12.74 10.22 -0.85
N ILE A 426 11.63 10.74 -0.31
CA ILE A 426 11.60 11.31 1.04
C ILE A 426 12.00 10.26 2.08
N LEU A 427 11.43 9.05 2.02
CA LEU A 427 11.74 8.00 2.98
C LEU A 427 13.21 7.60 2.94
N LEU A 428 13.81 7.42 1.75
CA LEU A 428 15.21 7.05 1.59
C LEU A 428 16.18 8.05 2.24
N HIS A 429 15.86 9.34 2.15
CA HIS A 429 16.72 10.38 2.72
C HIS A 429 16.45 10.60 4.21
N CYS A 430 15.18 10.68 4.61
CA CYS A 430 14.83 11.05 5.99
C CYS A 430 15.05 9.93 7.03
N MET A 431 15.09 8.65 6.62
CA MET A 431 15.27 7.54 7.59
C MET A 431 16.59 7.68 8.36
N SER A 432 17.68 7.93 7.65
CA SER A 432 18.99 8.08 8.29
C SER A 432 19.06 9.31 9.21
N ASP A 433 18.33 10.39 8.89
CA ASP A 433 18.26 11.56 9.78
C ASP A 433 17.50 11.24 11.08
N PHE A 434 16.43 10.43 11.02
CA PHE A 434 15.73 9.99 12.24
C PHE A 434 16.57 9.01 13.08
N GLU A 435 17.36 8.13 12.46
CA GLU A 435 18.32 7.28 13.16
C GLU A 435 19.39 8.14 13.87
N ARG A 436 19.96 9.15 13.17
CA ARG A 436 20.91 10.08 13.77
C ARG A 436 20.35 10.88 14.95
N ILE A 437 19.07 11.29 14.88
CA ILE A 437 18.41 11.92 16.03
C ILE A 437 18.40 10.98 17.24
N SER A 438 18.15 9.68 17.02
CA SER A 438 18.19 8.66 18.07
C SER A 438 19.61 8.43 18.62
N ASP A 439 20.62 8.39 17.74
CA ASP A 439 22.05 8.32 18.10
C ASP A 439 22.47 9.50 19.00
N HIS A 440 22.01 10.70 18.68
CA HIS A 440 22.26 11.88 19.50
C HIS A 440 21.54 11.81 20.85
N ALA A 441 20.35 11.23 20.90
CA ALA A 441 19.60 11.04 22.14
C ALA A 441 20.38 10.12 23.12
N ILE A 442 20.90 8.98 22.67
CA ILE A 442 21.70 8.11 23.55
C ILE A 442 23.02 8.79 23.97
N ASN A 443 23.63 9.63 23.12
CA ASN A 443 24.83 10.38 23.48
C ASN A 443 24.54 11.43 24.55
N ILE A 444 23.38 12.11 24.51
CA ILE A 444 22.91 13.00 25.57
C ILE A 444 22.70 12.23 26.88
N ALA A 445 22.06 11.04 26.80
CA ALA A 445 21.88 10.17 27.96
C ALA A 445 23.20 9.70 28.57
N LYS A 446 24.21 9.38 27.75
CA LYS A 446 25.58 9.06 28.21
C LYS A 446 26.21 10.25 28.94
N SER A 447 26.02 11.48 28.46
CA SER A 447 26.50 12.70 29.10
C SER A 447 25.81 12.93 30.46
N ALA A 448 24.48 12.69 30.55
CA ALA A 448 23.74 12.76 31.81
C ALA A 448 24.23 11.68 32.81
N ARG A 449 24.48 10.46 32.36
CA ARG A 449 25.05 9.38 33.16
C ARG A 449 26.45 9.75 33.72
N GLN A 450 27.32 10.31 32.87
CA GLN A 450 28.65 10.76 33.31
C GLN A 450 28.58 11.84 34.38
N MET A 451 27.61 12.77 34.31
CA MET A 451 27.40 13.76 35.34
C MET A 451 26.95 13.14 36.66
N ASN A 452 26.05 12.16 36.62
CA ASN A 452 25.56 11.45 37.80
C ASN A 452 26.65 10.62 38.47
N GLU A 453 27.42 9.84 37.70
CA GLU A 453 28.52 9.01 38.20
C GLU A 453 29.64 9.81 38.92
N LYS A 454 29.85 11.08 38.50
CA LYS A 454 30.83 11.99 39.08
C LYS A 454 30.24 12.92 40.16
N ASP A 455 28.99 12.74 40.55
CA ASP A 455 28.26 13.61 41.48
C ASP A 455 28.44 15.10 41.13
N SER A 456 28.43 15.40 39.82
CA SER A 456 28.66 16.72 39.25
C SER A 456 27.34 17.37 38.84
N SER A 457 27.24 18.69 38.94
CA SER A 457 26.04 19.43 38.52
C SER A 457 26.39 20.73 37.83
N PHE A 458 25.55 21.15 36.91
CA PHE A 458 25.67 22.45 36.28
C PHE A 458 25.30 23.59 37.25
N SER A 459 25.96 24.75 37.10
CA SER A 459 25.58 25.94 37.83
C SER A 459 24.13 26.32 37.53
N GLN A 460 23.44 27.01 38.46
CA GLN A 460 22.05 27.41 38.31
C GLN A 460 21.77 28.18 37.01
N ASN A 461 22.71 29.06 36.58
CA ASN A 461 22.58 29.76 35.31
C ASN A 461 22.75 28.84 34.10
N ALA A 462 23.73 27.93 34.13
CA ALA A 462 23.94 26.98 33.07
C ALA A 462 22.74 26.04 32.91
N ARG A 463 22.14 25.60 34.01
CA ARG A 463 20.94 24.78 34.02
C ARG A 463 19.75 25.47 33.33
N LYS A 464 19.50 26.75 33.66
CA LYS A 464 18.42 27.52 33.03
C LYS A 464 18.66 27.78 31.54
N GLU A 465 19.92 28.03 31.15
CA GLU A 465 20.30 28.19 29.75
C GLU A 465 20.07 26.86 29.00
N LEU A 466 20.45 25.75 29.60
CA LEU A 466 20.28 24.41 29.02
C LEU A 466 18.79 24.01 28.93
N GLU A 467 17.96 24.34 29.93
CA GLU A 467 16.50 24.12 29.90
C GLU A 467 15.84 24.91 28.75
N THR A 468 16.27 26.14 28.50
CA THR A 468 15.76 26.93 27.35
C THR A 468 16.18 26.33 26.03
N PHE A 469 17.44 25.86 25.93
CA PHE A 469 17.98 25.23 24.73
C PHE A 469 17.31 23.87 24.46
N ALA A 470 17.19 23.02 25.48
CA ALA A 470 16.50 21.72 25.39
C ALA A 470 15.04 21.89 24.93
N LYS A 471 14.35 22.96 25.39
CA LYS A 471 12.99 23.26 24.92
C LYS A 471 12.96 23.58 23.43
N ALA A 472 13.90 24.37 22.91
CA ALA A 472 13.98 24.69 21.48
C ALA A 472 14.23 23.43 20.65
N VAL A 473 15.11 22.53 21.13
CA VAL A 473 15.43 21.24 20.49
C VAL A 473 14.22 20.29 20.53
N HIS A 474 13.50 20.22 21.64
CA HIS A 474 12.25 19.46 21.72
C HIS A 474 11.22 19.99 20.69
N ASP A 475 11.01 21.30 20.64
CA ASP A 475 10.00 21.92 19.78
C ASP A 475 10.34 21.74 18.28
N ILE A 476 11.63 21.78 17.87
CA ILE A 476 12.02 21.53 16.49
C ILE A 476 11.79 20.07 16.09
N VAL A 477 12.08 19.11 16.96
CA VAL A 477 11.85 17.68 16.67
C VAL A 477 10.36 17.37 16.63
N ASP A 478 9.56 17.90 17.56
CA ASP A 478 8.10 17.75 17.55
C ASP A 478 7.49 18.29 16.24
N ASN A 479 7.90 19.50 15.84
CA ASN A 479 7.46 20.09 14.58
C ASN A 479 7.89 19.24 13.38
N THR A 480 9.13 18.74 13.35
CA THR A 480 9.65 17.93 12.24
C THR A 480 8.91 16.60 12.12
N VAL A 481 8.65 15.90 13.23
CA VAL A 481 7.89 14.65 13.23
C VAL A 481 6.45 14.90 12.77
N ASN A 482 5.81 15.96 13.24
CA ASN A 482 4.47 16.34 12.81
C ASN A 482 4.40 16.69 11.33
N VAL A 483 5.36 17.42 10.80
CA VAL A 483 5.51 17.75 9.37
C VAL A 483 5.68 16.47 8.54
N PHE A 484 6.54 15.57 8.98
CA PHE A 484 6.80 14.30 8.29
C PHE A 484 5.56 13.38 8.30
N GLU A 485 4.88 13.24 9.43
CA GLU A 485 3.67 12.41 9.55
C GLU A 485 2.54 12.92 8.65
N ASN A 486 2.29 14.24 8.64
CA ASN A 486 1.19 14.85 7.90
C ASN A 486 1.56 15.22 6.46
N GLN A 487 2.83 15.10 6.07
CA GLN A 487 3.38 15.55 4.78
C GLN A 487 3.06 17.03 4.50
N ASP A 488 3.11 17.87 5.54
CA ASP A 488 2.78 19.29 5.47
C ASP A 488 4.00 20.12 5.08
N ILE A 489 4.12 20.38 3.77
CA ILE A 489 5.25 21.12 3.21
C ILE A 489 5.23 22.60 3.56
N GLU A 490 4.05 23.18 3.78
CA GLU A 490 3.98 24.58 4.23
C GLU A 490 4.51 24.72 5.66
N ALA A 491 4.16 23.77 6.53
CA ALA A 491 4.71 23.71 7.88
C ALA A 491 6.23 23.38 7.88
N ALA A 492 6.74 22.62 6.90
CA ALA A 492 8.17 22.33 6.77
C ALA A 492 9.04 23.60 6.63
N LYS A 493 8.53 24.64 6.00
CA LYS A 493 9.24 25.91 5.81
C LYS A 493 9.57 26.64 7.12
N HIS A 494 8.91 26.31 8.21
CA HIS A 494 9.11 26.92 9.52
C HIS A 494 10.19 26.22 10.37
N ILE A 495 10.73 25.10 9.90
CA ILE A 495 11.79 24.35 10.61
C ILE A 495 13.12 25.12 10.54
N GLU A 496 13.52 25.56 9.35
CA GLU A 496 14.78 26.25 9.13
C GLU A 496 14.94 27.56 9.96
N PRO A 497 13.92 28.43 10.09
CA PRO A 497 14.01 29.59 10.97
C PRO A 497 14.26 29.23 12.45
N LEU A 498 13.75 28.08 12.92
CA LEU A 498 13.97 27.61 14.28
C LEU A 498 15.38 27.02 14.45
N GLU A 499 15.87 26.30 13.45
CA GLU A 499 17.25 25.78 13.41
C GLU A 499 18.27 26.91 13.53
N GLN A 500 18.13 27.97 12.76
CA GLN A 500 19.01 29.15 12.83
C GLN A 500 19.01 29.81 14.24
N VAL A 501 17.87 29.77 14.93
CA VAL A 501 17.77 30.25 16.31
C VAL A 501 18.50 29.31 17.28
N ILE A 502 18.41 28.00 17.06
CA ILE A 502 19.10 26.98 17.85
C ILE A 502 20.62 27.15 17.71
N ASP A 503 21.14 27.39 16.51
CA ASP A 503 22.54 27.70 16.25
C ASP A 503 23.00 28.97 16.99
N GLY A 504 22.16 30.00 16.94
CA GLY A 504 22.41 31.25 17.68
C GLY A 504 22.47 31.00 19.19
N LEU A 505 21.56 30.20 19.74
CA LEU A 505 21.55 29.80 21.16
C LEU A 505 22.82 29.03 21.53
N ASN A 506 23.23 28.07 20.70
CA ASN A 506 24.44 27.29 20.88
C ASN A 506 25.66 28.23 21.03
N LEU A 507 25.84 29.15 20.10
CA LEU A 507 26.94 30.10 20.13
C LEU A 507 26.91 30.99 21.37
N GLU A 508 25.75 31.51 21.74
CA GLU A 508 25.59 32.39 22.91
C GLU A 508 25.87 31.66 24.23
N ILE A 509 25.38 30.41 24.38
CA ILE A 509 25.63 29.60 25.59
C ILE A 509 27.11 29.26 25.71
N LYS A 510 27.79 28.89 24.59
CA LYS A 510 29.26 28.70 24.56
C LYS A 510 30.03 29.91 25.03
N GLN A 511 29.66 31.13 24.59
CA GLN A 511 30.30 32.35 25.02
C GLN A 511 30.06 32.63 26.52
N ARG A 512 28.85 32.42 27.01
CA ARG A 512 28.50 32.57 28.44
C ARG A 512 29.25 31.55 29.30
N HIS A 513 29.42 30.30 28.80
CA HIS A 513 30.18 29.26 29.49
C HIS A 513 31.68 29.61 29.61
N ILE A 514 32.30 30.10 28.55
CA ILE A 514 33.69 30.58 28.58
C ILE A 514 33.85 31.72 29.63
N GLY A 515 32.87 32.63 29.72
CA GLY A 515 32.84 33.67 30.73
C GLY A 515 32.76 33.12 32.16
N ARG A 516 32.05 32.00 32.40
CA ARG A 516 31.98 31.31 33.70
C ARG A 516 33.29 30.60 34.06
N LEU A 517 33.92 29.93 33.09
CA LEU A 517 35.23 29.30 33.24
C LEU A 517 36.30 30.30 33.66
N ARG A 518 36.38 31.45 32.97
CA ARG A 518 37.35 32.50 33.28
C ARG A 518 37.18 33.07 34.72
N LYS A 519 35.96 33.02 35.25
CA LYS A 519 35.62 33.47 36.59
C LYS A 519 35.73 32.36 37.65
N GLY A 520 36.20 31.16 37.31
CA GLY A 520 36.28 30.01 38.21
C GLY A 520 34.92 29.52 38.74
N LYS A 521 33.81 29.82 38.03
CA LYS A 521 32.44 29.44 38.44
C LYS A 521 31.96 28.08 37.91
N CYS A 522 32.78 27.37 37.18
CA CYS A 522 32.60 26.00 36.72
C CYS A 522 33.92 25.31 36.52
N THR A 523 33.93 23.96 36.50
CA THR A 523 35.09 23.14 36.27
C THR A 523 35.26 22.86 34.78
N ILE A 524 36.46 22.48 34.34
CA ILE A 524 36.74 22.08 32.97
C ILE A 524 35.92 20.81 32.63
N GLU A 525 35.81 19.89 33.57
CA GLU A 525 35.11 18.61 33.39
C GLU A 525 33.61 18.85 33.09
N THR A 526 32.93 19.66 33.90
CA THR A 526 31.50 20.03 33.62
C THR A 526 31.36 20.84 32.35
N GLY A 527 32.43 21.54 31.96
CA GLY A 527 32.47 22.29 30.70
C GLY A 527 32.51 21.37 29.46
N LEU A 528 33.28 20.30 29.50
CA LEU A 528 33.34 19.31 28.44
C LEU A 528 31.99 18.60 28.25
N VAL A 529 31.36 18.17 29.34
CA VAL A 529 30.03 17.53 29.27
C VAL A 529 28.97 18.51 28.73
N LEU A 530 29.03 19.79 29.12
CA LEU A 530 28.14 20.79 28.56
C LEU A 530 28.33 20.93 27.04
N GLU A 531 29.58 20.96 26.57
CA GLU A 531 29.91 21.08 25.15
C GLU A 531 29.43 19.87 24.36
N ASP A 532 29.59 18.65 24.92
CA ASP A 532 29.08 17.43 24.31
C ASP A 532 27.55 17.47 24.16
N ILE A 533 26.80 17.87 25.21
CA ILE A 533 25.34 18.01 25.14
C ILE A 533 24.95 19.05 24.09
N MET A 534 25.59 20.21 24.09
CA MET A 534 25.28 21.30 23.15
C MET A 534 25.58 20.91 21.71
N THR A 535 26.64 20.15 21.46
CA THR A 535 26.96 19.65 20.12
C THR A 535 25.91 18.64 19.66
N ASN A 536 25.42 17.76 20.55
CA ASN A 536 24.33 16.85 20.18
C ASN A 536 23.02 17.60 19.91
N PHE A 537 22.72 18.68 20.63
CA PHE A 537 21.55 19.52 20.39
C PHE A 537 21.58 20.20 19.02
N GLU A 538 22.73 20.78 18.65
CA GLU A 538 22.98 21.38 17.32
C GLU A 538 22.80 20.32 16.21
N ARG A 539 23.39 19.14 16.37
CA ARG A 539 23.27 18.06 15.39
C ARG A 539 21.84 17.55 15.22
N VAL A 540 21.07 17.48 16.29
CA VAL A 540 19.64 17.13 16.20
C VAL A 540 18.88 18.18 15.38
N SER A 541 19.14 19.48 15.56
CA SER A 541 18.49 20.51 14.74
C SER A 541 18.93 20.47 13.28
N ASP A 542 20.20 20.19 12.98
CA ASP A 542 20.70 19.98 11.62
C ASP A 542 19.93 18.86 10.90
N HIS A 543 19.72 17.72 11.57
CA HIS A 543 18.95 16.61 11.03
C HIS A 543 17.47 16.96 10.81
N CYS A 544 16.87 17.76 11.69
CA CYS A 544 15.50 18.26 11.50
C CYS A 544 15.40 19.17 10.26
N SER A 545 16.37 20.07 10.06
CA SER A 545 16.46 20.90 8.86
C SER A 545 16.62 20.03 7.60
N ASN A 546 17.51 19.02 7.59
CA ASN A 546 17.71 18.12 6.46
C ASN A 546 16.40 17.43 6.06
N ILE A 547 15.62 16.93 7.03
CA ILE A 547 14.32 16.31 6.80
C ILE A 547 13.36 17.31 6.14
N ALA A 548 13.24 18.52 6.69
CA ALA A 548 12.34 19.55 6.17
C ALA A 548 12.72 19.97 4.73
N VAL A 549 14.00 20.22 4.48
CA VAL A 549 14.56 20.58 3.15
C VAL A 549 14.29 19.45 2.16
N CYS A 550 14.57 18.19 2.52
CA CYS A 550 14.29 17.04 1.66
C CYS A 550 12.81 16.97 1.25
N MET A 551 11.88 17.19 2.19
CA MET A 551 10.44 17.17 1.90
C MET A 551 10.01 18.29 0.94
N ILE A 552 10.62 19.47 1.05
CA ILE A 552 10.32 20.61 0.19
C ILE A 552 10.87 20.37 -1.23
N GLU A 553 12.13 19.99 -1.37
CA GLU A 553 12.82 19.82 -2.64
C GLU A 553 12.29 18.68 -3.50
N VAL A 554 11.96 17.53 -2.88
CA VAL A 554 11.38 16.38 -3.60
C VAL A 554 10.07 16.77 -4.29
N ARG A 555 9.29 17.69 -3.72
CA ARG A 555 8.04 18.17 -4.34
C ARG A 555 8.29 19.05 -5.56
N ASP A 556 9.29 19.91 -5.53
CA ASP A 556 9.54 20.90 -6.58
C ASP A 556 10.33 20.37 -7.79
N ASN A 557 10.64 19.05 -7.83
CA ASN A 557 11.42 18.37 -8.88
C ASN A 557 12.84 18.92 -9.09
N GLY A 558 13.42 19.62 -8.12
CA GLY A 558 14.80 20.09 -8.13
C GLY A 558 15.62 19.36 -7.06
N PHE A 559 16.47 18.40 -7.47
CA PHE A 559 17.44 17.76 -6.58
C PHE A 559 18.69 18.65 -6.37
N GLU A 560 18.49 19.92 -6.04
CA GLU A 560 19.59 20.81 -5.66
C GLU A 560 19.42 21.20 -4.19
N THR A 561 19.85 20.30 -3.28
CA THR A 561 19.80 20.46 -1.82
C THR A 561 20.38 21.78 -1.30
N HIS A 562 21.17 22.45 -2.07
CA HIS A 562 21.74 23.75 -1.72
C HIS A 562 20.96 24.93 -2.31
N GLY A 563 20.12 24.71 -3.32
CA GLY A 563 19.39 25.79 -4.00
C GLY A 563 18.30 26.42 -3.13
N TYR A 564 17.58 25.62 -2.35
CA TYR A 564 16.52 26.11 -1.46
C TYR A 564 17.10 26.90 -0.28
N LEU A 565 18.16 26.39 0.37
CA LEU A 565 18.84 27.05 1.47
C LEU A 565 19.49 28.38 1.04
N GLU A 566 20.14 28.42 -0.15
CA GLU A 566 20.69 29.66 -0.72
C GLU A 566 19.61 30.72 -0.99
N HIS A 567 18.39 30.30 -1.39
CA HIS A 567 17.27 31.22 -1.59
C HIS A 567 16.64 31.72 -0.28
N LEU A 568 16.65 30.89 0.77
CA LEU A 568 16.11 31.26 2.09
C LEU A 568 17.06 32.18 2.88
N THR A 569 18.36 31.90 2.85
CA THR A 569 19.38 32.64 3.62
C THR A 569 19.84 33.92 2.95
N ASN A 570 19.39 34.20 1.73
CA ASN A 570 19.62 35.51 1.11
C ASN A 570 18.99 36.61 2.01
N GLU A 571 19.80 37.61 2.35
CA GLU A 571 19.48 38.74 3.25
C GLU A 571 18.18 39.51 2.90
N ASP A 572 17.53 39.18 1.79
CA ASP A 572 16.33 39.82 1.25
C ASP A 572 15.00 39.08 1.53
N ASN A 573 14.98 38.01 2.38
CA ASN A 573 13.72 37.35 2.75
C ASN A 573 13.15 37.92 4.08
N PRO A 574 12.23 38.93 4.02
CA PRO A 574 11.74 39.61 5.20
C PRO A 574 10.84 38.72 6.09
N GLU A 575 10.25 37.68 5.52
CA GLU A 575 9.36 36.76 6.24
C GLU A 575 10.19 35.79 7.09
N PHE A 576 11.22 35.20 6.53
CA PHE A 576 12.19 34.37 7.24
C PHE A 576 12.85 35.13 8.41
N ALA A 577 13.35 36.34 8.14
CA ALA A 577 13.97 37.18 9.16
C ALA A 577 12.97 37.62 10.27
N LYS A 578 11.68 37.71 9.97
CA LYS A 578 10.62 37.97 10.97
C LYS A 578 10.41 36.75 11.84
N GLU A 579 10.31 35.57 11.30
CA GLU A 579 10.12 34.33 12.05
C GLU A 579 11.31 34.03 12.97
N CYS A 580 12.55 34.15 12.47
CA CYS A 580 13.73 34.06 13.33
C CYS A 580 13.65 35.00 14.54
N ARG A 581 13.19 36.24 14.33
CA ARG A 581 13.03 37.20 15.43
C ARG A 581 11.94 36.81 16.43
N GLU A 582 10.88 36.15 15.96
CA GLU A 582 9.80 35.65 16.83
C GLU A 582 10.30 34.48 17.68
N PHE A 583 11.02 33.52 17.07
CA PHE A 583 11.66 32.43 17.80
C PHE A 583 12.75 32.88 18.76
N TYR A 584 13.58 33.87 18.40
CA TYR A 584 14.55 34.47 19.35
C TYR A 584 13.89 35.06 20.58
N LYS A 585 12.70 35.66 20.45
CA LYS A 585 11.95 36.15 21.59
C LYS A 585 11.38 35.03 22.46
N GLN A 586 10.93 33.95 21.81
CA GLN A 586 10.36 32.77 22.49
C GLN A 586 11.40 32.02 23.32
N TYR A 587 12.63 31.90 22.81
CA TYR A 587 13.73 31.14 23.43
C TYR A 587 14.82 32.07 24.01
N GLN A 588 14.43 33.27 24.48
CA GLN A 588 15.36 34.21 25.06
C GLN A 588 16.06 33.62 26.29
N LEU A 589 17.40 33.59 26.26
CA LEU A 589 18.19 33.11 27.40
C LEU A 589 18.01 34.03 28.61
N PRO A 590 18.03 33.49 29.85
CA PRO A 590 17.89 34.28 31.08
C PRO A 590 18.93 35.40 31.16
N GLU A 591 18.52 36.58 31.60
CA GLU A 591 19.46 37.69 31.84
C GLU A 591 20.53 37.29 32.84
N LEU A 592 21.78 37.55 32.51
CA LEU A 592 22.91 37.37 33.43
C LEU A 592 22.73 38.39 34.55
N LYS A 593 22.24 37.94 35.74
CA LYS A 593 22.27 38.81 36.92
C LYS A 593 23.73 39.22 37.12
N SER A 594 24.03 40.52 36.97
CA SER A 594 25.30 41.10 37.36
C SER A 594 25.50 40.75 38.84
N ALA A 595 26.43 39.83 39.12
CA ALA A 595 26.85 39.60 40.49
C ALA A 595 27.59 40.89 40.93
N ASN A 596 26.94 41.64 41.79
CA ASN A 596 27.61 42.65 42.59
C ASN A 596 28.67 41.98 43.47
#